data_df9aaaf44a7cafffa7502205bdc198e3
#
_entry.id   df9aaaf44a7cafffa7502205bdc198e3
#
_cell.length_a   1.000
_cell.length_b   1.000
_cell.length_c   1.000
_cell.angle_alpha   90.00
_cell.angle_beta   90.00
_cell.angle_gamma   90.00
#
_symmetry.space_group_name_H-M   'P 1'
#
loop_
_entity.id
_entity.type
_entity.pdbx_description
1 polymer ?
#
loop_
_entity_poly.entity_id
_entity_poly.type
_entity_poly.pdbx_seq_one_letter_code
_entity_poly.pdbx_strand_id
1 'polypeptide(L)'
;MPRIHESALIAPGARIYGDVFIDSHVFVLFGSVIRAELDRIEIGSETNVQDNSVFHCDESVPCRVGRRVTVGHSAVVHGATVGDHSLIGVGAKALNGSTIGEGAWLAAGSVLAEGESVPPWTLAMGIPAKPTRDLTEDEIAHAGEGVDHYLDLAAAYREIFG
;
A
#
# COMPACT_ATOMS: atom_id res chain seq x y z
N MET A 1 -13.93 14.73 -4.53
CA MET A 1 -12.56 15.29 -4.58
C MET A 1 -11.74 14.60 -3.50
N PRO A 2 -10.45 14.35 -3.72
CA PRO A 2 -9.59 13.74 -2.72
C PRO A 2 -9.58 14.53 -1.40
N ARG A 3 -9.52 13.79 -0.29
CA ARG A 3 -9.35 14.32 1.07
C ARG A 3 -7.98 13.85 1.57
N ILE A 4 -7.05 14.78 1.63
CA ILE A 4 -5.66 14.51 1.98
C ILE A 4 -5.34 15.24 3.27
N HIS A 5 -4.86 14.51 4.28
CA HIS A 5 -4.45 15.08 5.54
C HIS A 5 -3.26 16.04 5.34
N GLU A 6 -3.21 17.14 6.07
CA GLU A 6 -2.18 18.18 5.92
C GLU A 6 -0.74 17.67 6.16
N SER A 7 -0.60 16.65 7.00
CA SER A 7 0.70 16.01 7.26
C SER A 7 1.10 14.95 6.24
N ALA A 8 0.21 14.58 5.31
CA ALA A 8 0.61 13.70 4.21
C ALA A 8 1.54 14.42 3.22
N LEU A 9 2.42 13.68 2.59
CA LEU A 9 3.33 14.20 1.56
C LEU A 9 3.03 13.53 0.22
N ILE A 10 2.73 14.34 -0.78
CA ILE A 10 2.48 13.88 -2.15
C ILE A 10 3.62 14.38 -3.03
N ALA A 11 4.45 13.46 -3.49
CA ALA A 11 5.60 13.79 -4.33
C ALA A 11 5.17 14.34 -5.71
N PRO A 12 5.99 15.19 -6.34
CA PRO A 12 5.73 15.68 -7.68
C PRO A 12 5.48 14.54 -8.69
N GLY A 13 4.46 14.72 -9.54
CA GLY A 13 4.09 13.73 -10.55
C GLY A 13 3.16 12.61 -10.07
N ALA A 14 2.92 12.47 -8.79
CA ALA A 14 1.86 11.60 -8.30
C ALA A 14 0.48 12.17 -8.68
N ARG A 15 -0.47 11.29 -9.01
CA ARG A 15 -1.81 11.65 -9.49
C ARG A 15 -2.87 11.06 -8.59
N ILE A 16 -3.71 11.89 -7.97
CA ILE A 16 -4.76 11.47 -7.05
C ILE A 16 -6.09 12.02 -7.56
N TYR A 17 -7.06 11.13 -7.81
CA TYR A 17 -8.35 11.50 -8.40
C TYR A 17 -9.51 10.71 -7.79
N GLY A 18 -10.68 11.35 -7.61
CA GLY A 18 -11.92 10.72 -7.18
C GLY A 18 -12.14 10.72 -5.67
N ASP A 19 -12.88 9.74 -5.13
CA ASP A 19 -13.16 9.60 -3.69
C ASP A 19 -11.99 8.89 -2.97
N VAL A 20 -10.89 9.61 -2.84
CA VAL A 20 -9.68 9.14 -2.16
C VAL A 20 -9.57 9.81 -0.80
N PHE A 21 -9.31 9.01 0.25
CA PHE A 21 -8.93 9.47 1.58
C PHE A 21 -7.48 9.05 1.88
N ILE A 22 -6.64 10.04 2.18
CA ILE A 22 -5.24 9.85 2.57
C ILE A 22 -5.05 10.42 3.97
N ASP A 23 -4.70 9.54 4.90
CA ASP A 23 -4.55 9.86 6.32
C ASP A 23 -3.20 10.52 6.62
N SER A 24 -2.97 10.81 7.89
CA SER A 24 -1.80 11.50 8.43
C SER A 24 -0.49 10.76 8.12
N HIS A 25 0.55 11.53 7.84
CA HIS A 25 1.92 11.04 7.61
C HIS A 25 2.05 9.99 6.49
N VAL A 26 1.06 9.88 5.60
CA VAL A 26 1.20 9.06 4.39
C VAL A 26 2.18 9.73 3.44
N PHE A 27 3.06 8.94 2.85
CA PHE A 27 3.97 9.41 1.80
C PHE A 27 3.67 8.72 0.47
N VAL A 28 3.15 9.48 -0.49
CA VAL A 28 2.93 9.02 -1.87
C VAL A 28 4.06 9.53 -2.75
N LEU A 29 4.87 8.60 -3.27
CA LEU A 29 6.08 8.89 -4.03
C LEU A 29 5.78 9.12 -5.52
N PHE A 30 6.84 9.38 -6.28
CA PHE A 30 6.79 9.88 -7.64
C PHE A 30 6.07 8.95 -8.62
N GLY A 31 5.26 9.52 -9.50
CA GLY A 31 4.60 8.79 -10.58
C GLY A 31 3.48 7.84 -10.14
N SER A 32 3.19 7.75 -8.85
CA SER A 32 2.09 6.91 -8.36
C SER A 32 0.73 7.45 -8.79
N VAL A 33 -0.21 6.56 -9.10
CA VAL A 33 -1.57 6.90 -9.54
C VAL A 33 -2.58 6.28 -8.58
N ILE A 34 -3.41 7.11 -7.95
CA ILE A 34 -4.49 6.69 -7.06
C ILE A 34 -5.79 7.24 -7.63
N ARG A 35 -6.63 6.36 -8.20
CA ARG A 35 -7.78 6.76 -8.99
C ARG A 35 -9.05 6.03 -8.54
N ALA A 36 -10.00 6.80 -7.97
CA ALA A 36 -11.20 6.33 -7.28
C ALA A 36 -12.46 6.96 -7.86
N GLU A 37 -12.80 6.66 -9.11
CA GLU A 37 -14.01 7.15 -9.76
C GLU A 37 -15.21 6.24 -9.59
N LEU A 38 -15.04 4.95 -9.28
CA LEU A 38 -16.12 3.97 -9.19
C LEU A 38 -16.51 3.63 -7.76
N ASP A 39 -15.55 3.70 -6.81
CA ASP A 39 -15.77 3.50 -5.39
C ASP A 39 -14.67 4.26 -4.63
N ARG A 40 -14.51 3.99 -3.34
CA ARG A 40 -13.58 4.68 -2.45
C ARG A 40 -12.23 3.99 -2.37
N ILE A 41 -11.16 4.79 -2.26
CA ILE A 41 -9.83 4.36 -1.86
C ILE A 41 -9.46 5.03 -0.53
N GLU A 42 -9.07 4.25 0.46
CA GLU A 42 -8.64 4.70 1.79
C GLU A 42 -7.21 4.22 2.06
N ILE A 43 -6.32 5.15 2.44
CA ILE A 43 -4.92 4.85 2.80
C ILE A 43 -4.68 5.36 4.21
N GLY A 44 -4.41 4.42 5.13
CA GLY A 44 -4.21 4.67 6.54
C GLY A 44 -2.86 5.32 6.87
N SER A 45 -2.79 5.88 8.06
CA SER A 45 -1.68 6.71 8.52
C SER A 45 -0.31 6.01 8.44
N GLU A 46 0.75 6.81 8.25
CA GLU A 46 2.16 6.36 8.21
C GLU A 46 2.46 5.31 7.12
N THR A 47 1.57 5.15 6.14
CA THR A 47 1.76 4.25 5.00
C THR A 47 2.60 4.94 3.92
N ASN A 48 3.54 4.20 3.33
CA ASN A 48 4.30 4.68 2.17
C ASN A 48 3.84 3.96 0.90
N VAL A 49 3.57 4.76 -0.13
CA VAL A 49 3.21 4.32 -1.48
C VAL A 49 4.39 4.68 -2.38
N GLN A 50 5.20 3.69 -2.71
CA GLN A 50 6.44 3.89 -3.44
C GLN A 50 6.20 4.16 -4.93
N ASP A 51 7.26 4.59 -5.62
CA ASP A 51 7.20 5.12 -6.97
C ASP A 51 6.44 4.24 -7.96
N ASN A 52 5.67 4.87 -8.84
CA ASN A 52 4.92 4.24 -9.91
C ASN A 52 3.88 3.19 -9.47
N SER A 53 3.47 3.19 -8.21
CA SER A 53 2.42 2.30 -7.73
C SER A 53 1.05 2.75 -8.21
N VAL A 54 0.14 1.81 -8.43
CA VAL A 54 -1.21 2.08 -8.94
C VAL A 54 -2.27 1.58 -7.98
N PHE A 55 -3.21 2.46 -7.64
CA PHE A 55 -4.41 2.12 -6.87
C PHE A 55 -5.64 2.39 -7.70
N HIS A 56 -6.51 1.41 -7.76
CA HIS A 56 -7.82 1.54 -8.41
C HIS A 56 -8.87 0.73 -7.66
N CYS A 57 -10.12 0.95 -7.96
CA CYS A 57 -11.27 0.23 -7.41
C CYS A 57 -12.34 0.08 -8.48
N ASP A 58 -13.12 -0.99 -8.38
CA ASP A 58 -14.31 -1.19 -9.20
C ASP A 58 -15.58 -0.82 -8.41
N GLU A 59 -16.72 -0.76 -9.07
CA GLU A 59 -18.01 -0.48 -8.45
C GLU A 59 -18.31 -1.50 -7.34
N SER A 60 -18.61 -1.03 -6.14
CA SER A 60 -18.85 -1.85 -4.94
C SER A 60 -17.65 -2.71 -4.47
N VAL A 61 -16.43 -2.38 -4.94
CA VAL A 61 -15.18 -3.06 -4.54
C VAL A 61 -14.15 -2.02 -4.12
N PRO A 62 -14.31 -1.43 -2.92
CA PRO A 62 -13.41 -0.38 -2.44
C PRO A 62 -12.00 -0.92 -2.18
N CYS A 63 -11.03 -0.04 -2.30
CA CYS A 63 -9.64 -0.33 -1.94
C CYS A 63 -9.34 0.25 -0.55
N ARG A 64 -8.93 -0.59 0.40
CA ARG A 64 -8.59 -0.17 1.76
C ARG A 64 -7.21 -0.63 2.13
N VAL A 65 -6.37 0.32 2.50
CA VAL A 65 -5.02 0.05 2.99
C VAL A 65 -4.90 0.59 4.41
N GLY A 66 -4.47 -0.26 5.31
CA GLY A 66 -4.29 0.06 6.72
C GLY A 66 -3.14 1.04 6.98
N ARG A 67 -2.82 1.19 8.25
CA ARG A 67 -1.73 2.04 8.71
C ARG A 67 -0.38 1.33 8.65
N ARG A 68 0.71 2.11 8.55
CA ARG A 68 2.10 1.60 8.55
C ARG A 68 2.35 0.49 7.53
N VAL A 69 1.67 0.58 6.38
CA VAL A 69 1.84 -0.36 5.26
C VAL A 69 2.94 0.14 4.33
N THR A 70 3.78 -0.76 3.85
CA THR A 70 4.67 -0.47 2.74
C THR A 70 4.08 -1.02 1.44
N VAL A 71 3.86 -0.14 0.47
CA VAL A 71 3.49 -0.51 -0.90
C VAL A 71 4.69 -0.27 -1.81
N GLY A 72 5.36 -1.34 -2.17
CA GLY A 72 6.62 -1.32 -2.92
C GLY A 72 6.48 -0.73 -4.31
N HIS A 73 7.60 -0.32 -4.89
CA HIS A 73 7.66 0.31 -6.21
C HIS A 73 6.90 -0.50 -7.27
N SER A 74 6.14 0.18 -8.11
CA SER A 74 5.37 -0.41 -9.21
C SER A 74 4.36 -1.49 -8.80
N ALA A 75 3.95 -1.51 -7.54
CA ALA A 75 2.89 -2.41 -7.07
C ALA A 75 1.51 -1.94 -7.54
N VAL A 76 0.57 -2.88 -7.61
CA VAL A 76 -0.83 -2.61 -7.95
C VAL A 76 -1.73 -3.08 -6.81
N VAL A 77 -2.56 -2.18 -6.29
CA VAL A 77 -3.59 -2.50 -5.30
C VAL A 77 -4.95 -2.14 -5.92
N HIS A 78 -5.68 -3.17 -6.34
CA HIS A 78 -6.92 -3.01 -7.11
C HIS A 78 -8.09 -3.65 -6.36
N GLY A 79 -8.95 -2.83 -5.74
CA GLY A 79 -10.12 -3.30 -5.01
C GLY A 79 -9.80 -4.27 -3.88
N ALA A 80 -8.65 -4.15 -3.25
CA ALA A 80 -8.16 -5.06 -2.22
C ALA A 80 -8.20 -4.43 -0.83
N THR A 81 -8.26 -5.28 0.19
CA THR A 81 -8.12 -4.88 1.60
C THR A 81 -6.76 -5.32 2.12
N VAL A 82 -5.97 -4.37 2.60
CA VAL A 82 -4.63 -4.58 3.15
C VAL A 82 -4.62 -4.19 4.61
N GLY A 83 -4.31 -5.14 5.48
CA GLY A 83 -4.25 -4.92 6.93
C GLY A 83 -3.08 -4.04 7.36
N ASP A 84 -3.15 -3.55 8.59
CA ASP A 84 -2.09 -2.76 9.21
C ASP A 84 -0.75 -3.48 9.18
N HIS A 85 0.36 -2.75 9.11
CA HIS A 85 1.72 -3.27 9.16
C HIS A 85 2.12 -4.24 8.03
N SER A 86 1.30 -4.37 6.99
CA SER A 86 1.56 -5.28 5.87
C SER A 86 2.60 -4.73 4.89
N LEU A 87 3.15 -5.62 4.06
CA LEU A 87 4.09 -5.26 3.01
C LEU A 87 3.63 -5.84 1.66
N ILE A 88 3.42 -4.96 0.70
CA ILE A 88 3.22 -5.31 -0.70
C ILE A 88 4.55 -5.14 -1.41
N GLY A 89 5.14 -6.25 -1.85
CA GLY A 89 6.47 -6.24 -2.46
C GLY A 89 6.54 -5.50 -3.79
N VAL A 90 7.77 -5.17 -4.21
CA VAL A 90 8.03 -4.49 -5.49
C VAL A 90 7.36 -5.24 -6.64
N GLY A 91 6.54 -4.54 -7.43
CA GLY A 91 5.84 -5.11 -8.59
C GLY A 91 4.74 -6.12 -8.27
N ALA A 92 4.41 -6.34 -7.00
CA ALA A 92 3.33 -7.25 -6.61
C ALA A 92 1.95 -6.67 -6.91
N LYS A 93 0.94 -7.54 -7.05
CA LYS A 93 -0.43 -7.14 -7.37
C LYS A 93 -1.41 -7.82 -6.43
N ALA A 94 -2.29 -7.03 -5.80
CA ALA A 94 -3.43 -7.49 -5.04
C ALA A 94 -4.71 -7.10 -5.81
N LEU A 95 -5.53 -8.10 -6.19
CA LEU A 95 -6.66 -7.91 -7.09
C LEU A 95 -8.00 -7.85 -6.33
N ASN A 96 -9.08 -7.59 -7.06
CA ASN A 96 -10.42 -7.33 -6.52
C ASN A 96 -10.87 -8.32 -5.44
N GLY A 97 -11.34 -7.77 -4.33
CA GLY A 97 -11.86 -8.55 -3.20
C GLY A 97 -10.81 -9.39 -2.47
N SER A 98 -9.52 -9.29 -2.84
CA SER A 98 -8.46 -9.98 -2.11
C SER A 98 -8.20 -9.30 -0.76
N THR A 99 -7.71 -10.09 0.19
CA THR A 99 -7.40 -9.61 1.55
C THR A 99 -5.99 -10.01 1.96
N ILE A 100 -5.21 -9.02 2.40
CA ILE A 100 -3.90 -9.23 3.00
C ILE A 100 -4.06 -8.92 4.49
N GLY A 101 -3.86 -9.94 5.34
CA GLY A 101 -4.02 -9.84 6.79
C GLY A 101 -2.99 -8.90 7.42
N GLU A 102 -3.25 -8.48 8.67
CA GLU A 102 -2.33 -7.63 9.43
C GLU A 102 -0.90 -8.20 9.41
N GLY A 103 0.07 -7.36 9.12
CA GLY A 103 1.49 -7.73 9.08
C GLY A 103 1.88 -8.72 8.00
N ALA A 104 0.96 -9.18 7.15
CA ALA A 104 1.27 -10.14 6.10
C ALA A 104 2.06 -9.51 4.96
N TRP A 105 2.89 -10.32 4.30
CA TRP A 105 3.69 -9.90 3.16
C TRP A 105 3.24 -10.59 1.88
N LEU A 106 3.05 -9.79 0.85
CA LEU A 106 2.96 -10.27 -0.52
C LEU A 106 4.32 -10.05 -1.19
N ALA A 107 5.02 -11.14 -1.51
CA ALA A 107 6.38 -11.10 -2.04
C ALA A 107 6.48 -10.31 -3.36
N ALA A 108 7.66 -9.78 -3.65
CA ALA A 108 7.91 -9.05 -4.89
C ALA A 108 7.49 -9.85 -6.14
N GLY A 109 6.84 -9.19 -7.09
CA GLY A 109 6.36 -9.77 -8.34
C GLY A 109 5.20 -10.76 -8.21
N SER A 110 4.69 -11.01 -7.00
CA SER A 110 3.59 -11.94 -6.77
C SER A 110 2.23 -11.34 -7.16
N VAL A 111 1.27 -12.21 -7.49
CA VAL A 111 -0.10 -11.80 -7.85
C VAL A 111 -1.09 -12.53 -6.95
N LEU A 112 -1.70 -11.80 -6.01
CA LEU A 112 -2.81 -12.30 -5.20
C LEU A 112 -4.09 -12.17 -6.03
N ALA A 113 -4.68 -13.32 -6.36
CA ALA A 113 -5.85 -13.38 -7.22
C ALA A 113 -7.11 -12.82 -6.54
N GLU A 114 -8.13 -12.54 -7.33
CA GLU A 114 -9.42 -12.03 -6.86
C GLU A 114 -10.03 -12.94 -5.79
N GLY A 115 -10.51 -12.32 -4.69
CA GLY A 115 -11.14 -13.01 -3.57
C GLY A 115 -10.23 -13.87 -2.71
N GLU A 116 -8.95 -14.00 -3.05
CA GLU A 116 -7.98 -14.77 -2.26
C GLU A 116 -7.51 -14.00 -1.02
N SER A 117 -7.06 -14.75 -0.02
CA SER A 117 -6.64 -14.15 1.25
C SER A 117 -5.27 -14.62 1.71
N VAL A 118 -4.50 -13.73 2.30
CA VAL A 118 -3.26 -14.03 3.02
C VAL A 118 -3.52 -13.86 4.52
N PRO A 119 -3.29 -14.90 5.34
CA PRO A 119 -3.45 -14.79 6.79
C PRO A 119 -2.52 -13.74 7.41
N PRO A 120 -2.84 -13.20 8.60
CA PRO A 120 -1.95 -12.30 9.31
C PRO A 120 -0.55 -12.89 9.50
N TRP A 121 0.48 -12.02 9.47
CA TRP A 121 1.88 -12.34 9.73
C TRP A 121 2.46 -13.47 8.87
N THR A 122 1.90 -13.66 7.68
CA THR A 122 2.24 -14.74 6.75
C THR A 122 2.89 -14.17 5.50
N LEU A 123 3.92 -14.84 4.99
CA LEU A 123 4.49 -14.59 3.68
C LEU A 123 3.69 -15.35 2.60
N ALA A 124 3.18 -14.62 1.61
CA ALA A 124 2.60 -15.21 0.41
C ALA A 124 3.44 -14.87 -0.82
N MET A 125 3.60 -15.83 -1.73
CA MET A 125 4.36 -15.63 -2.95
C MET A 125 3.85 -16.46 -4.13
N GLY A 126 4.21 -16.04 -5.33
CA GLY A 126 3.92 -16.74 -6.59
C GLY A 126 2.86 -16.07 -7.45
N ILE A 127 2.55 -16.70 -8.59
CA ILE A 127 1.51 -16.31 -9.55
C ILE A 127 0.71 -17.58 -9.91
N PRO A 128 -0.48 -17.79 -9.32
CA PRO A 128 -1.09 -17.01 -8.25
C PRO A 128 -0.34 -17.12 -6.91
N ALA A 129 -0.36 -16.07 -6.12
CA ALA A 129 0.26 -16.06 -4.80
C ALA A 129 -0.48 -16.97 -3.83
N LYS A 130 0.28 -17.71 -3.03
CA LYS A 130 -0.26 -18.57 -1.96
C LYS A 130 0.52 -18.34 -0.67
N PRO A 131 -0.12 -18.46 0.51
CA PRO A 131 0.58 -18.47 1.78
C PRO A 131 1.64 -19.58 1.80
N THR A 132 2.84 -19.26 2.24
CA THR A 132 3.99 -20.20 2.25
C THR A 132 4.48 -20.52 3.64
N ARG A 133 4.60 -19.53 4.51
CA ARG A 133 5.07 -19.69 5.89
C ARG A 133 4.76 -18.45 6.71
N ASP A 134 4.83 -18.59 8.02
CA ASP A 134 4.81 -17.45 8.92
C ASP A 134 6.08 -16.59 8.75
N LEU A 135 5.96 -15.30 9.04
CA LEU A 135 7.10 -14.39 9.10
C LEU A 135 7.90 -14.62 10.39
N THR A 136 9.20 -14.40 10.31
CA THR A 136 10.08 -14.39 11.48
C THR A 136 10.00 -13.07 12.22
N GLU A 137 10.39 -13.04 13.50
CA GLU A 137 10.47 -11.80 14.29
C GLU A 137 11.43 -10.78 13.65
N ASP A 138 12.53 -11.23 13.08
CA ASP A 138 13.49 -10.35 12.39
C ASP A 138 12.90 -9.72 11.13
N GLU A 139 12.10 -10.48 10.35
CA GLU A 139 11.39 -9.94 9.19
C GLU A 139 10.37 -8.88 9.59
N ILE A 140 9.59 -9.13 10.65
CA ILE A 140 8.61 -8.19 11.18
C ILE A 140 9.29 -6.90 11.66
N ALA A 141 10.40 -7.03 12.41
CA ALA A 141 11.17 -5.87 12.86
C ALA A 141 11.73 -5.07 11.69
N HIS A 142 12.31 -5.75 10.69
CA HIS A 142 12.87 -5.11 9.51
C HIS A 142 11.81 -4.34 8.67
N ALA A 143 10.60 -4.88 8.56
CA ALA A 143 9.50 -4.16 7.89
C ALA A 143 9.12 -2.88 8.64
N GLY A 144 9.09 -2.92 9.98
CA GLY A 144 8.85 -1.75 10.81
C GLY A 144 9.91 -0.66 10.61
N GLU A 145 11.20 -1.04 10.62
CA GLU A 145 12.31 -0.13 10.32
C GLU A 145 12.20 0.48 8.92
N GLY A 146 11.74 -0.30 7.94
CA GLY A 146 11.48 0.19 6.58
C GLY A 146 10.42 1.30 6.55
N VAL A 147 9.34 1.16 7.31
CA VAL A 147 8.32 2.22 7.45
C VAL A 147 8.92 3.47 8.10
N ASP A 148 9.66 3.31 9.19
CA ASP A 148 10.29 4.44 9.90
C ASP A 148 11.28 5.18 8.98
N HIS A 149 12.05 4.45 8.17
CA HIS A 149 12.92 5.04 7.15
C HIS A 149 12.14 5.92 6.15
N TYR A 150 10.97 5.47 5.68
CA TYR A 150 10.15 6.28 4.77
C TYR A 150 9.49 7.48 5.47
N LEU A 151 9.21 7.42 6.76
CA LEU A 151 8.77 8.58 7.53
C LEU A 151 9.88 9.66 7.63
N ASP A 152 11.11 9.24 7.91
CA ASP A 152 12.28 10.11 7.93
C ASP A 152 12.55 10.72 6.54
N LEU A 153 12.44 9.88 5.49
CA LEU A 153 12.59 10.33 4.10
C LEU A 153 11.52 11.36 3.73
N ALA A 154 10.27 11.16 4.14
CA ALA A 154 9.18 12.12 3.92
C ALA A 154 9.48 13.46 4.58
N ALA A 155 10.04 13.47 5.79
CA ALA A 155 10.44 14.71 6.48
C ALA A 155 11.51 15.45 5.68
N ALA A 156 12.53 14.75 5.17
CA ALA A 156 13.59 15.36 4.34
C ALA A 156 13.04 15.89 3.01
N TYR A 157 12.16 15.15 2.35
CA TYR A 157 11.54 15.60 1.09
C TYR A 157 10.60 16.81 1.28
N ARG A 158 9.96 16.93 2.44
CA ARG A 158 9.11 18.07 2.75
C ARG A 158 9.90 19.39 2.71
N GLU A 159 11.15 19.38 3.14
CA GLU A 159 12.04 20.54 3.04
C GLU A 159 12.39 20.89 1.58
N ILE A 160 12.43 19.90 0.70
CA ILE A 160 12.77 20.09 -0.72
C ILE A 160 11.56 20.56 -1.53
N PHE A 161 10.36 20.06 -1.23
CA PHE A 161 9.13 20.38 -2.00
C PHE A 161 8.40 21.61 -1.45
N GLY A 162 8.60 21.95 -0.19
CA GLY A 162 7.98 23.09 0.51
C GLY A 162 8.59 24.38 0.12
#